data_af71a560f9c2305413cab2fc1e5e1e9c
#
_entry.id   af71a560f9c2305413cab2fc1e5e1e9c
#
_cell.length_a   1.000
_cell.length_b   1.000
_cell.length_c   1.000
_cell.angle_alpha   90.00
_cell.angle_beta   90.00
_cell.angle_gamma   90.00
#
_symmetry.space_group_name_H-M   'P 1'
#
loop_
_entity.id
_entity.type
_entity.pdbx_description
1 polymer ?
#
loop_
_entity_poly.entity_id
_entity_poly.type
_entity_poly.pdbx_seq_one_letter_code
_entity_poly.pdbx_strand_id
1 'polypeptide(L)'
;MPVTLVFTNKKDSVKSNPIQSSFQKSKAAGEKVYTKFCISCHQADGGGVPHLTPPLINTSYVLGDKQALINILLNGLKNVDIDEETYSNPMPPLGGILKDQQIADVLTYVRSSFGNKASAVTVAEVKEARSKVKK
;
A
#
# COMPACT_ATOMS: atom_id res chain seq x y z
N MET A 1 18.18 32.45 -25.82
CA MET A 1 17.94 32.59 -25.26
C MET A 1 17.51 32.05 -24.02
N PRO A 2 16.96 32.47 -23.29
CA PRO A 2 16.63 32.11 -21.94
C PRO A 2 15.85 30.87 -21.69
N VAL A 3 15.49 30.22 -22.74
CA VAL A 3 14.66 29.04 -22.58
C VAL A 3 15.30 27.94 -21.73
N THR A 4 16.59 27.76 -21.88
CA THR A 4 17.24 26.72 -21.13
C THR A 4 17.21 26.93 -19.64
N LEU A 5 17.15 28.15 -19.19
CA LEU A 5 17.15 28.44 -17.77
C LEU A 5 15.88 27.92 -17.10
N VAL A 6 14.81 27.89 -17.85
CA VAL A 6 13.55 27.45 -17.31
C VAL A 6 13.58 25.99 -16.93
N PHE A 7 14.24 25.18 -17.69
CA PHE A 7 14.30 23.75 -17.41
C PHE A 7 15.11 23.46 -16.16
N THR A 8 16.17 24.20 -15.96
CA THR A 8 16.98 24.02 -14.79
C THR A 8 16.20 24.33 -13.53
N ASN A 9 15.39 25.36 -13.59
CA ASN A 9 14.61 25.74 -12.45
C ASN A 9 13.60 24.67 -12.04
N LYS A 10 13.09 23.95 -12.99
CA LYS A 10 12.13 22.91 -12.67
C LYS A 10 12.74 21.80 -11.87
N LYS A 11 13.93 21.43 -12.17
CA LYS A 11 14.59 20.38 -11.42
C LYS A 11 14.82 20.80 -9.99
N ASP A 12 15.20 22.01 -9.80
CA ASP A 12 15.47 22.49 -8.46
C ASP A 12 14.22 22.49 -7.61
N SER A 13 13.10 22.88 -8.19
CA SER A 13 11.90 22.93 -7.40
C SER A 13 11.42 21.56 -6.98
N VAL A 14 11.69 20.53 -7.75
CA VAL A 14 11.28 19.19 -7.38
C VAL A 14 11.97 18.72 -6.11
N LYS A 15 13.19 19.16 -5.88
CA LYS A 15 13.91 18.71 -4.73
C LYS A 15 13.56 19.41 -3.45
N SER A 16 12.73 20.39 -3.49
CA SER A 16 12.56 21.25 -2.35
C SER A 16 11.61 20.76 -1.27
N ASN A 17 10.87 19.65 -1.49
CA ASN A 17 9.90 19.18 -0.51
C ASN A 17 10.30 17.82 0.05
N PRO A 18 10.91 17.76 1.23
CA PRO A 18 11.36 16.47 1.78
C PRO A 18 10.24 15.51 2.14
N ILE A 19 9.05 16.01 2.53
CA ILE A 19 7.92 15.14 2.85
C ILE A 19 7.41 14.47 1.59
N GLN A 20 7.30 15.23 0.53
CA GLN A 20 6.87 14.73 -0.75
C GLN A 20 7.86 13.68 -1.26
N SER A 21 9.15 13.95 -1.11
CA SER A 21 10.19 13.04 -1.54
C SER A 21 10.14 11.72 -0.77
N SER A 22 9.88 11.78 0.53
CA SER A 22 9.78 10.61 1.37
C SER A 22 8.58 9.75 0.97
N PHE A 23 7.45 10.39 0.69
CA PHE A 23 6.25 9.70 0.24
C PHE A 23 6.50 9.01 -1.10
N GLN A 24 7.11 9.71 -2.04
CA GLN A 24 7.40 9.15 -3.36
C GLN A 24 8.33 7.96 -3.27
N LYS A 25 9.32 8.02 -2.39
CA LYS A 25 10.22 6.94 -2.19
C LYS A 25 9.53 5.71 -1.63
N SER A 26 8.70 5.91 -0.63
CA SER A 26 7.95 4.82 -0.03
C SER A 26 7.00 4.19 -1.06
N LYS A 27 6.33 5.01 -1.84
CA LYS A 27 5.41 4.53 -2.85
C LYS A 27 6.15 3.68 -3.91
N ALA A 28 7.31 4.14 -4.35
CA ALA A 28 8.09 3.41 -5.34
C ALA A 28 8.60 2.08 -4.78
N ALA A 29 9.06 2.07 -3.54
CA ALA A 29 9.49 0.84 -2.90
C ALA A 29 8.30 -0.11 -2.70
N GLY A 30 7.15 0.44 -2.38
CA GLY A 30 5.94 -0.35 -2.20
C GLY A 30 5.47 -1.00 -3.49
N GLU A 31 5.67 -0.33 -4.61
CA GLU A 31 5.33 -0.90 -5.91
C GLU A 31 6.12 -2.18 -6.15
N LYS A 32 7.38 -2.19 -5.76
CA LYS A 32 8.22 -3.37 -5.93
C LYS A 32 7.73 -4.51 -5.03
N VAL A 33 7.33 -4.22 -3.83
CA VAL A 33 6.79 -5.22 -2.93
C VAL A 33 5.48 -5.76 -3.49
N TYR A 34 4.63 -4.88 -4.00
CA TYR A 34 3.36 -5.26 -4.58
C TYR A 34 3.57 -6.22 -5.75
N THR A 35 4.49 -5.89 -6.63
CA THR A 35 4.78 -6.71 -7.79
C THR A 35 5.27 -8.10 -7.38
N LYS A 36 5.99 -8.19 -6.29
CA LYS A 36 6.55 -9.46 -5.88
C LYS A 36 5.57 -10.33 -5.07
N PHE A 37 4.76 -9.72 -4.21
CA PHE A 37 3.94 -10.50 -3.28
C PHE A 37 2.44 -10.39 -3.45
N CYS A 38 1.94 -9.40 -4.15
CA CYS A 38 0.51 -9.11 -4.18
C CYS A 38 -0.13 -9.24 -5.55
N ILE A 39 0.64 -8.99 -6.59
CA ILE A 39 0.11 -8.87 -7.93
C ILE A 39 -0.55 -10.13 -8.46
N SER A 40 -0.06 -11.29 -8.05
CA SER A 40 -0.58 -12.53 -8.59
C SER A 40 -2.05 -12.75 -8.23
N CYS A 41 -2.48 -12.20 -7.12
CA CYS A 41 -3.87 -12.32 -6.70
C CYS A 41 -4.65 -11.04 -6.95
N HIS A 42 -4.08 -9.89 -6.62
CA HIS A 42 -4.82 -8.62 -6.74
C HIS A 42 -4.70 -7.96 -8.10
N GLN A 43 -3.88 -8.49 -8.98
CA GLN A 43 -3.66 -8.03 -10.34
C GLN A 43 -2.89 -6.72 -10.40
N ALA A 44 -2.35 -6.41 -11.57
CA ALA A 44 -1.52 -5.22 -11.74
C ALA A 44 -2.30 -3.93 -11.52
N ASP A 45 -3.58 -3.94 -11.83
CA ASP A 45 -4.42 -2.76 -11.68
C ASP A 45 -5.15 -2.71 -10.34
N GLY A 46 -4.88 -3.66 -9.45
CA GLY A 46 -5.55 -3.70 -8.16
C GLY A 46 -6.99 -4.14 -8.22
N GLY A 47 -7.44 -4.64 -9.36
CA GLY A 47 -8.86 -4.98 -9.54
C GLY A 47 -9.29 -6.32 -8.96
N GLY A 48 -8.34 -7.17 -8.61
CA GLY A 48 -8.68 -8.47 -8.06
C GLY A 48 -9.33 -9.39 -9.08
N VAL A 49 -10.02 -10.41 -8.58
CA VAL A 49 -10.75 -11.34 -9.42
C VAL A 49 -12.12 -11.51 -8.78
N PRO A 50 -13.20 -11.30 -9.53
CA PRO A 50 -14.55 -11.36 -8.95
C PRO A 50 -14.78 -12.66 -8.18
N HIS A 51 -15.34 -12.55 -7.00
CA HIS A 51 -15.68 -13.65 -6.11
C HIS A 51 -14.49 -14.47 -5.60
N LEU A 52 -13.29 -14.20 -6.08
CA LEU A 52 -12.10 -14.93 -5.64
C LEU A 52 -11.18 -14.06 -4.81
N THR A 53 -10.79 -12.93 -5.34
CA THR A 53 -9.84 -12.03 -4.67
C THR A 53 -10.38 -10.61 -4.72
N PRO A 54 -10.46 -9.92 -3.60
CA PRO A 54 -11.06 -8.59 -3.59
C PRO A 54 -10.22 -7.57 -4.31
N PRO A 55 -10.87 -6.53 -4.84
CA PRO A 55 -10.13 -5.42 -5.41
C PRO A 55 -9.51 -4.59 -4.32
N LEU A 56 -8.52 -3.80 -4.69
CA LEU A 56 -7.89 -2.86 -3.78
C LEU A 56 -8.26 -1.43 -4.14
N ILE A 57 -9.23 -1.27 -5.03
CA ILE A 57 -9.65 0.02 -5.52
C ILE A 57 -10.83 0.50 -4.69
N ASN A 58 -10.65 1.60 -4.01
CA ASN A 58 -11.73 2.29 -3.29
C ASN A 58 -12.52 1.40 -2.32
N THR A 59 -11.87 0.44 -1.68
CA THR A 59 -12.59 -0.42 -0.73
C THR A 59 -12.51 0.16 0.67
N SER A 60 -13.46 -0.20 1.49
CA SER A 60 -13.50 0.28 2.86
C SER A 60 -12.28 -0.19 3.66
N TYR A 61 -11.79 -1.40 3.36
CA TYR A 61 -10.62 -1.92 4.07
C TYR A 61 -9.35 -1.15 3.72
N VAL A 62 -9.16 -0.83 2.45
CA VAL A 62 -7.95 -0.13 2.03
C VAL A 62 -7.94 1.32 2.49
N LEU A 63 -9.09 1.98 2.42
CA LEU A 63 -9.16 3.41 2.72
C LEU A 63 -9.49 3.73 4.17
N GLY A 64 -9.85 2.73 4.94
CA GLY A 64 -10.29 2.96 6.30
C GLY A 64 -9.16 2.95 7.33
N ASP A 65 -9.41 2.28 8.44
CA ASP A 65 -8.49 2.26 9.58
C ASP A 65 -7.16 1.59 9.20
N LYS A 66 -6.07 2.31 9.38
CA LYS A 66 -4.74 1.81 9.04
C LYS A 66 -4.35 0.61 9.88
N GLN A 67 -4.68 0.62 11.17
CA GLN A 67 -4.31 -0.50 12.04
C GLN A 67 -5.02 -1.79 11.61
N ALA A 68 -6.28 -1.68 11.21
CA ALA A 68 -7.00 -2.85 10.71
C ALA A 68 -6.37 -3.37 9.42
N LEU A 69 -6.00 -2.46 8.52
CA LEU A 69 -5.39 -2.86 7.26
C LEU A 69 -4.03 -3.50 7.48
N ILE A 70 -3.22 -2.94 8.36
CA ILE A 70 -1.92 -3.51 8.70
C ILE A 70 -2.10 -4.91 9.27
N ASN A 71 -3.08 -5.09 10.15
CA ASN A 71 -3.33 -6.40 10.73
C ASN A 71 -3.69 -7.45 9.69
N ILE A 72 -4.35 -7.04 8.62
CA ILE A 72 -4.66 -7.97 7.54
C ILE A 72 -3.37 -8.49 6.89
N LEU A 73 -2.42 -7.62 6.66
CA LEU A 73 -1.16 -8.07 6.10
C LEU A 73 -0.39 -8.95 7.07
N LEU A 74 -0.41 -8.61 8.35
CA LEU A 74 0.33 -9.38 9.35
C LEU A 74 -0.26 -10.77 9.55
N ASN A 75 -1.58 -10.86 9.62
CA ASN A 75 -2.26 -12.08 10.02
C ASN A 75 -3.03 -12.79 8.93
N GLY A 76 -3.18 -12.15 7.77
CA GLY A 76 -3.99 -12.72 6.71
C GLY A 76 -5.46 -12.44 6.93
N LEU A 77 -6.29 -12.93 6.02
CA LEU A 77 -7.72 -12.69 6.08
C LEU A 77 -8.43 -13.82 5.37
N LYS A 78 -9.49 -14.33 5.97
CA LYS A 78 -10.31 -15.34 5.32
C LYS A 78 -11.69 -15.37 5.91
N ASN A 79 -12.63 -15.85 5.10
CA ASN A 79 -14.01 -16.04 5.54
C ASN A 79 -14.69 -14.77 6.04
N VAL A 80 -14.41 -13.65 5.39
CA VAL A 80 -15.07 -12.39 5.71
C VAL A 80 -15.56 -11.73 4.43
N ASP A 81 -16.59 -10.94 4.57
CA ASP A 81 -17.08 -10.17 3.44
C ASP A 81 -16.38 -8.82 3.40
N ILE A 82 -16.13 -8.33 2.22
CA ILE A 82 -15.53 -7.02 2.03
C ILE A 82 -16.50 -6.21 1.19
N ASP A 83 -17.01 -5.13 1.77
CA ASP A 83 -18.00 -4.28 1.11
C ASP A 83 -19.17 -5.10 0.59
N GLU A 84 -19.64 -6.03 1.44
CA GLU A 84 -20.82 -6.86 1.17
C GLU A 84 -20.63 -7.92 0.09
N GLU A 85 -19.39 -8.19 -0.28
CA GLU A 85 -19.08 -9.25 -1.24
C GLU A 85 -18.25 -10.33 -0.56
N THR A 86 -18.50 -11.57 -0.94
CA THR A 86 -17.75 -12.69 -0.41
C THR A 86 -16.66 -13.08 -1.39
N TYR A 87 -15.48 -13.32 -0.86
CA TYR A 87 -14.34 -13.73 -1.69
C TYR A 87 -13.79 -15.05 -1.16
N SER A 88 -13.60 -16.02 -2.03
CA SER A 88 -13.25 -17.36 -1.59
C SER A 88 -11.76 -17.59 -1.36
N ASN A 89 -10.89 -16.79 -1.94
CA ASN A 89 -9.46 -16.97 -1.72
C ASN A 89 -9.03 -16.30 -0.42
N PRO A 90 -8.40 -17.05 0.49
CA PRO A 90 -7.90 -16.39 1.69
C PRO A 90 -6.63 -15.63 1.35
N MET A 91 -6.40 -14.54 2.08
CA MET A 91 -5.15 -13.83 1.96
C MET A 91 -4.20 -14.41 2.99
N PRO A 92 -3.01 -14.87 2.58
CA PRO A 92 -2.11 -15.47 3.55
C PRO A 92 -1.47 -14.41 4.44
N PRO A 93 -1.02 -14.78 5.63
CA PRO A 93 -0.32 -13.84 6.49
C PRO A 93 1.06 -13.55 5.94
N LEU A 94 1.45 -12.29 5.99
CA LEU A 94 2.75 -11.86 5.49
C LEU A 94 3.66 -11.32 6.58
N GLY A 95 3.20 -11.37 7.84
CA GLY A 95 3.97 -10.81 8.94
C GLY A 95 5.34 -11.45 9.14
N GLY A 96 5.47 -12.74 8.83
CA GLY A 96 6.76 -13.40 8.95
C GLY A 96 7.65 -13.26 7.72
N ILE A 97 7.11 -12.71 6.64
CA ILE A 97 7.83 -12.58 5.38
C ILE A 97 8.28 -11.15 5.13
N LEU A 98 7.42 -10.17 5.42
CA LEU A 98 7.70 -8.78 5.13
C LEU A 98 8.14 -8.05 6.39
N LYS A 99 9.12 -7.17 6.22
CA LYS A 99 9.60 -6.35 7.32
C LYS A 99 8.69 -5.13 7.47
N ASP A 100 8.83 -4.44 8.58
CA ASP A 100 7.99 -3.27 8.88
C ASP A 100 8.03 -2.25 7.76
N GLN A 101 9.22 -1.95 7.25
CA GLN A 101 9.35 -0.98 6.18
C GLN A 101 8.64 -1.44 4.90
N GLN A 102 8.73 -2.72 4.60
CA GLN A 102 8.08 -3.25 3.40
C GLN A 102 6.56 -3.18 3.51
N ILE A 103 6.02 -3.47 4.69
CA ILE A 103 4.58 -3.37 4.91
C ILE A 103 4.14 -1.91 4.79
N ALA A 104 4.88 -0.99 5.43
CA ALA A 104 4.56 0.42 5.33
C ALA A 104 4.59 0.90 3.89
N ASP A 105 5.60 0.49 3.14
CA ASP A 105 5.76 0.92 1.75
C ASP A 105 4.67 0.37 0.85
N VAL A 106 4.34 -0.93 0.97
CA VAL A 106 3.34 -1.50 0.08
C VAL A 106 1.96 -0.93 0.39
N LEU A 107 1.65 -0.67 1.66
CA LEU A 107 0.36 -0.08 1.98
C LEU A 107 0.28 1.38 1.55
N THR A 108 1.40 2.10 1.61
CA THR A 108 1.45 3.45 1.05
C THR A 108 1.18 3.41 -0.46
N TYR A 109 1.77 2.45 -1.14
CA TYR A 109 1.55 2.28 -2.57
C TYR A 109 0.07 1.98 -2.86
N VAL A 110 -0.51 1.00 -2.16
CA VAL A 110 -1.89 0.59 -2.40
C VAL A 110 -2.87 1.73 -2.09
N ARG A 111 -2.65 2.43 -0.99
CA ARG A 111 -3.55 3.50 -0.57
C ARG A 111 -3.45 4.75 -1.45
N SER A 112 -2.41 4.86 -2.26
CA SER A 112 -2.23 6.02 -3.12
C SER A 112 -2.21 5.68 -4.61
N SER A 113 -2.53 4.43 -4.95
CA SER A 113 -2.54 3.99 -6.34
C SER A 113 -3.92 3.50 -6.73
N PHE A 114 -4.10 3.09 -7.95
CA PHE A 114 -5.37 2.55 -8.44
C PHE A 114 -6.53 3.54 -8.27
N GLY A 115 -6.22 4.83 -8.30
CA GLY A 115 -7.24 5.86 -8.08
C GLY A 115 -7.50 6.17 -6.63
N ASN A 116 -6.88 5.46 -5.70
CA ASN A 116 -7.02 5.73 -4.27
C ASN A 116 -6.23 6.97 -3.88
N LYS A 117 -6.73 7.72 -2.91
CA LYS A 117 -6.06 8.94 -2.45
C LYS A 117 -6.08 9.01 -0.95
N ALA A 118 -5.44 8.07 -0.31
CA ALA A 118 -5.39 8.03 1.15
C ALA A 118 -3.96 8.25 1.63
N SER A 119 -3.82 8.57 2.90
CA SER A 119 -2.53 8.93 3.47
C SER A 119 -1.59 7.73 3.57
N ALA A 120 -0.30 8.02 3.69
CA ALA A 120 0.73 7.00 3.79
C ALA A 120 0.61 6.21 5.09
N VAL A 121 1.18 5.01 5.09
CA VAL A 121 1.32 4.21 6.30
C VAL A 121 2.79 4.27 6.71
N THR A 122 3.03 4.53 7.97
CA THR A 122 4.40 4.70 8.47
C THR A 122 4.92 3.43 9.13
N VAL A 123 6.23 3.33 9.24
CA VAL A 123 6.86 2.21 9.95
C VAL A 123 6.41 2.17 11.40
N ALA A 124 6.25 3.33 12.03
CA ALA A 124 5.80 3.39 13.42
C ALA A 124 4.42 2.75 13.58
N GLU A 125 3.54 3.01 12.62
CA GLU A 125 2.20 2.41 12.66
C GLU A 125 2.25 0.90 12.49
N VAL A 126 3.17 0.40 11.65
CA VAL A 126 3.34 -1.04 11.46
C VAL A 126 3.89 -1.67 12.73
N LYS A 127 4.88 -1.03 13.34
CA LYS A 127 5.45 -1.56 14.58
C LYS A 127 4.42 -1.62 15.69
N GLU A 128 3.57 -0.62 15.76
CA GLU A 128 2.52 -0.61 16.76
C GLU A 128 1.57 -1.79 16.56
N ALA A 129 1.15 -2.04 15.34
CA ALA A 129 0.26 -3.14 15.05
C ALA A 129 0.93 -4.48 15.35
N ARG A 130 2.18 -4.61 14.98
CA ARG A 130 2.91 -5.86 15.18
C ARG A 130 3.09 -6.17 16.67
N SER A 131 3.26 -5.14 17.48
CA SER A 131 3.42 -5.34 18.91
C SER A 131 2.15 -5.85 19.56
N LYS A 132 1.01 -5.59 18.95
CA LYS A 132 -0.26 -6.05 19.50
C LYS A 132 -0.65 -7.45 19.06
N VAL A 133 -0.03 -7.92 18.03
CA VAL A 133 -0.35 -9.22 17.52
C VAL A 133 0.29 -10.31 18.27
N LYS A 134 0.96 -10.43 19.00
CA LYS A 134 1.59 -11.38 19.65
C LYS A 134 1.22 -12.57 19.83
N LYS A 135 1.28 -13.18 19.84
CA LYS A 135 1.01 -14.31 20.05
C LYS A 135 0.50 -14.76 20.05
#